data_fe313e844770100880e9bf573fd45665
#
_entry.id   fe313e844770100880e9bf573fd45665
#
_cell.length_a   1.000
_cell.length_b   1.000
_cell.length_c   1.000
_cell.angle_alpha   90.00
_cell.angle_beta   90.00
_cell.angle_gamma   90.00
#
_symmetry.space_group_name_H-M   'P 1'
#
loop_
_entity.id
_entity.type
_entity.pdbx_description
1 polymer ?
#
loop_
_entity_poly.entity_id
_entity_poly.type
_entity_poly.pdbx_seq_one_letter_code
_entity_poly.pdbx_strand_id
1 'polypeptide(L)'
;HKCRQMGWIAVSWDEPDLRFIHLRPMGSSQQGIVTGRMRHGFGQYFMGTGLTYMTASSIFRMLHPPYFLGGAAMWWGYVKSMLQGKPRFDDKELVRFINKYQWQCLLKGKTKATEEINAQQAKVWDQQYA
;
A
#
# COMPACT_ATOMS: atom_id res chain seq x y z
N HIS A 1 -5.49 5.79 2.02
CA HIS A 1 -5.68 5.38 3.43
C HIS A 1 -6.35 6.49 4.26
N LYS A 2 -5.96 7.76 4.11
CA LYS A 2 -6.55 8.87 4.89
C LYS A 2 -8.07 8.96 4.72
N CYS A 3 -8.58 8.89 3.50
CA CYS A 3 -10.03 8.87 3.24
C CYS A 3 -10.73 7.74 4.03
N ARG A 4 -10.20 6.51 3.98
CA ARG A 4 -10.75 5.39 4.75
C ARG A 4 -10.69 5.60 6.26
N GLN A 5 -9.59 6.18 6.77
CA GLN A 5 -9.48 6.53 8.19
C GLN A 5 -10.56 7.54 8.61
N MET A 6 -10.91 8.47 7.71
CA MET A 6 -11.96 9.48 7.94
C MET A 6 -13.38 8.95 7.72
N GLY A 7 -13.56 7.65 7.49
CA GLY A 7 -14.88 7.04 7.30
C GLY A 7 -15.36 6.99 5.85
N TRP A 8 -14.60 7.49 4.88
CA TRP A 8 -15.00 7.46 3.46
C TRP A 8 -14.82 6.07 2.86
N ILE A 9 -15.80 5.67 2.06
CA ILE A 9 -15.73 4.44 1.25
C ILE A 9 -14.87 4.73 0.01
N ALA A 10 -13.75 4.03 -0.11
CA ALA A 10 -12.87 4.15 -1.26
C ALA A 10 -12.92 2.86 -2.10
N VAL A 11 -13.53 2.94 -3.26
CA VAL A 11 -13.67 1.85 -4.22
C VAL A 11 -12.95 2.17 -5.53
N SER A 12 -12.67 1.14 -6.30
CA SER A 12 -12.24 1.25 -7.69
C SER A 12 -13.11 0.32 -8.53
N TRP A 13 -13.48 0.78 -9.70
CA TRP A 13 -14.27 0.02 -10.66
C TRP A 13 -13.36 -0.55 -11.75
N ASP A 14 -13.66 -1.78 -12.18
CA ASP A 14 -13.00 -2.43 -13.30
C ASP A 14 -14.03 -2.58 -14.45
N GLU A 15 -14.42 -1.44 -15.01
CA GLU A 15 -15.31 -1.39 -16.16
C GLU A 15 -14.53 -1.69 -17.44
N PRO A 16 -14.99 -2.63 -18.29
CA PRO A 16 -14.29 -3.00 -19.52
C PRO A 16 -14.00 -1.81 -20.43
N ASP A 17 -14.93 -0.89 -20.56
CA ASP A 17 -14.84 0.28 -21.44
C ASP A 17 -13.86 1.35 -20.92
N LEU A 18 -13.50 1.29 -19.63
CA LEU A 18 -12.56 2.20 -19.00
C LEU A 18 -11.15 1.61 -18.88
N ARG A 19 -10.94 0.39 -19.38
CA ARG A 19 -9.62 -0.25 -19.34
C ARG A 19 -8.67 0.41 -20.33
N PHE A 20 -7.48 0.68 -19.84
CA PHE A 20 -6.41 1.21 -20.65
C PHE A 20 -5.13 0.37 -20.49
N ILE A 21 -4.32 0.36 -21.53
CA ILE A 21 -3.06 -0.38 -21.53
C ILE A 21 -1.94 0.55 -21.09
N HIS A 22 -1.30 0.23 -19.98
CA HIS A 22 -0.08 0.89 -19.56
C HIS A 22 1.08 0.47 -20.46
N LEU A 23 1.56 1.38 -21.29
CA LEU A 23 2.72 1.14 -22.16
C LEU A 23 4.04 1.04 -21.39
N ARG A 24 4.04 1.49 -20.13
CA ARG A 24 5.21 1.43 -19.26
C ARG A 24 4.92 0.55 -18.03
N PRO A 25 5.85 -0.32 -17.60
CA PRO A 25 5.67 -1.11 -16.40
C PRO A 25 5.37 -0.24 -15.18
N MET A 26 4.34 -0.60 -14.40
CA MET A 26 3.99 0.10 -13.17
C MET A 26 5.16 0.12 -12.19
N GLY A 27 5.44 1.30 -11.62
CA GLY A 27 6.55 1.51 -10.69
C GLY A 27 7.91 1.69 -11.37
N SER A 28 7.98 1.80 -12.70
CA SER A 28 9.19 2.26 -13.39
C SER A 28 9.29 3.79 -13.27
N SER A 29 10.46 4.30 -12.89
CA SER A 29 10.79 5.73 -12.99
C SER A 29 11.46 6.00 -14.34
N GLN A 30 11.68 7.29 -14.67
CA GLN A 30 12.48 7.67 -15.84
C GLN A 30 13.90 7.10 -15.78
N GLN A 31 14.40 6.77 -14.58
CA GLN A 31 15.74 6.22 -14.33
C GLN A 31 15.74 4.68 -14.19
N GLY A 32 14.66 4.01 -14.56
CA GLY A 32 14.56 2.55 -14.54
C GLY A 32 13.71 1.98 -13.40
N ILE A 33 13.46 0.67 -13.51
CA ILE A 33 12.55 -0.06 -12.63
C ILE A 33 13.09 -0.17 -11.19
N VAL A 34 14.40 -0.36 -11.03
CA VAL A 34 15.05 -0.48 -9.71
C VAL A 34 14.88 0.81 -8.92
N THR A 35 15.18 1.96 -9.53
CA THR A 35 15.02 3.28 -8.91
C THR A 35 13.56 3.55 -8.55
N GLY A 36 12.63 3.19 -9.43
CA GLY A 36 11.19 3.30 -9.16
C GLY A 36 10.75 2.44 -7.97
N ARG A 37 11.26 1.22 -7.88
CA ARG A 37 10.97 0.30 -6.75
C ARG A 37 11.59 0.77 -5.44
N MET A 38 12.80 1.30 -5.46
CA MET A 38 13.42 1.91 -4.28
C MET A 38 12.62 3.12 -3.78
N ARG A 39 12.13 3.97 -4.68
CA ARG A 39 11.24 5.09 -4.34
C ARG A 39 9.93 4.60 -3.71
N HIS A 40 9.38 3.50 -4.21
CA HIS A 40 8.21 2.87 -3.62
C HIS A 40 8.50 2.39 -2.19
N GLY A 41 9.67 1.76 -1.95
CA GLY A 41 10.11 1.37 -0.61
C GLY A 41 10.24 2.55 0.35
N PHE A 42 10.83 3.66 -0.11
CA PHE A 42 10.86 4.91 0.67
C PHE A 42 9.44 5.41 0.98
N GLY A 43 8.53 5.42 0.01
CA GLY A 43 7.14 5.84 0.24
C GLY A 43 6.43 4.99 1.30
N GLN A 44 6.66 3.68 1.34
CA GLN A 44 6.13 2.80 2.38
C GLN A 44 6.74 3.14 3.76
N TYR A 45 8.04 3.39 3.84
CA TYR A 45 8.69 3.85 5.07
C TYR A 45 8.12 5.18 5.55
N PHE A 46 8.01 6.16 4.64
CA PHE A 46 7.45 7.48 4.93
C PHE A 46 6.03 7.39 5.50
N MET A 47 5.17 6.55 4.92
CA MET A 47 3.78 6.34 5.37
C MET A 47 3.68 5.54 6.68
N GLY A 48 4.79 5.11 7.28
CA GLY A 48 4.80 4.39 8.55
C GLY A 48 4.40 2.92 8.44
N THR A 49 4.51 2.31 7.26
CA THR A 49 4.31 0.87 7.07
C THR A 49 5.22 0.07 8.00
N GLY A 50 4.67 -0.96 8.65
CA GLY A 50 5.42 -1.85 9.52
C GLY A 50 6.43 -2.72 8.76
N LEU A 51 7.59 -3.00 9.37
CA LEU A 51 8.66 -3.80 8.77
C LEU A 51 8.19 -5.20 8.37
N THR A 52 7.37 -5.84 9.19
CA THR A 52 6.82 -7.18 8.94
C THR A 52 5.97 -7.21 7.67
N TYR A 53 5.04 -6.27 7.52
CA TYR A 53 4.24 -6.15 6.31
C TYR A 53 5.10 -5.83 5.09
N MET A 54 6.08 -4.92 5.26
CA MET A 54 7.00 -4.56 4.18
C MET A 54 7.79 -5.76 3.68
N THR A 55 8.31 -6.59 4.59
CA THR A 55 9.05 -7.81 4.24
C THR A 55 8.15 -8.83 3.53
N ALA A 56 6.97 -9.12 4.06
CA ALA A 56 5.99 -10.02 3.43
C ALA A 56 5.59 -9.52 2.02
N SER A 57 5.30 -8.23 1.89
CA SER A 57 4.95 -7.61 0.61
C SER A 57 6.10 -7.66 -0.41
N SER A 58 7.34 -7.51 0.05
CA SER A 58 8.52 -7.58 -0.81
C SER A 58 8.76 -9.01 -1.30
N ILE A 59 8.64 -10.01 -0.43
CA ILE A 59 8.75 -11.43 -0.79
C ILE A 59 7.66 -11.78 -1.82
N PHE A 60 6.42 -11.39 -1.58
CA PHE A 60 5.33 -11.61 -2.54
C PHE A 60 5.65 -11.00 -3.91
N ARG A 61 6.23 -9.80 -3.94
CA ARG A 61 6.61 -9.13 -5.19
C ARG A 61 7.82 -9.76 -5.88
N MET A 62 8.68 -10.48 -5.16
CA MET A 62 9.78 -11.26 -5.76
C MET A 62 9.27 -12.42 -6.62
N LEU A 63 8.05 -12.89 -6.38
CA LEU A 63 7.40 -13.95 -7.15
C LEU A 63 6.75 -13.43 -8.45
N HIS A 64 6.69 -12.12 -8.66
CA HIS A 64 6.07 -11.48 -9.83
C HIS A 64 7.11 -10.66 -10.63
N PRO A 65 6.93 -10.54 -11.97
CA PRO A 65 7.85 -9.74 -12.80
C PRO A 65 7.97 -8.26 -12.32
N PRO A 66 9.17 -7.67 -12.35
CA PRO A 66 10.47 -8.24 -12.70
C PRO A 66 11.04 -9.02 -11.52
N TYR A 67 10.80 -10.31 -11.47
CA TYR A 67 11.11 -11.26 -10.40
C TYR A 67 12.20 -10.73 -9.46
N PHE A 68 12.46 -11.30 -8.38
CA PHE A 68 13.43 -10.97 -7.34
C PHE A 68 13.88 -9.48 -7.22
N LEU A 69 14.36 -8.87 -8.34
CA LEU A 69 14.89 -7.49 -8.37
C LEU A 69 13.85 -6.44 -7.90
N GLY A 70 12.57 -6.61 -8.29
CA GLY A 70 11.53 -5.64 -7.93
C GLY A 70 11.24 -5.61 -6.43
N GLY A 71 11.15 -6.78 -5.81
CA GLY A 71 10.93 -6.93 -4.36
C GLY A 71 12.16 -6.52 -3.56
N ALA A 72 13.35 -6.97 -3.97
CA ALA A 72 14.61 -6.64 -3.31
C ALA A 72 14.90 -5.13 -3.33
N ALA A 73 14.71 -4.48 -4.48
CA ALA A 73 14.90 -3.03 -4.60
C ALA A 73 13.91 -2.25 -3.72
N MET A 74 12.66 -2.70 -3.63
CA MET A 74 11.65 -2.08 -2.79
C MET A 74 11.99 -2.24 -1.30
N TRP A 75 12.39 -3.45 -0.89
CA TRP A 75 12.81 -3.71 0.48
C TRP A 75 14.05 -2.91 0.86
N TRP A 76 15.05 -2.87 -0.03
CA TRP A 76 16.26 -2.07 0.17
C TRP A 76 15.94 -0.58 0.30
N GLY A 77 15.06 -0.02 -0.55
CA GLY A 77 14.63 1.37 -0.46
C GLY A 77 14.00 1.72 0.89
N TYR A 78 13.22 0.79 1.45
CA TYR A 78 12.63 0.92 2.79
C TYR A 78 13.71 0.89 3.89
N VAL A 79 14.55 -0.14 3.91
CA VAL A 79 15.59 -0.31 4.94
C VAL A 79 16.62 0.82 4.89
N LYS A 80 17.07 1.20 3.69
CA LYS A 80 17.96 2.35 3.50
C LYS A 80 17.38 3.62 4.09
N SER A 81 16.08 3.86 3.89
CA SER A 81 15.42 5.06 4.43
C SER A 81 15.30 5.00 5.95
N MET A 82 15.08 3.82 6.50
CA MET A 82 15.09 3.60 7.96
C MET A 82 16.46 3.85 8.58
N LEU A 83 17.52 3.29 7.98
CA LEU A 83 18.90 3.47 8.45
C LEU A 83 19.37 4.93 8.34
N GLN A 84 18.90 5.65 7.33
CA GLN A 84 19.19 7.07 7.14
C GLN A 84 18.36 8.00 8.05
N GLY A 85 17.47 7.46 8.87
CA GLY A 85 16.62 8.26 9.76
C GLY A 85 15.74 9.27 9.01
N LYS A 86 15.30 8.94 7.79
CA LYS A 86 14.45 9.84 6.99
C LYS A 86 13.16 10.19 7.74
N PRO A 87 12.60 11.40 7.52
CA PRO A 87 11.36 11.79 8.19
C PRO A 87 10.23 10.81 7.80
N ARG A 88 9.37 10.54 8.78
CA ARG A 88 8.11 9.80 8.61
C ARG A 88 6.95 10.77 8.65
N PHE A 89 5.83 10.34 8.08
CA PHE A 89 4.59 11.09 8.15
C PHE A 89 4.13 11.20 9.62
N ASP A 90 3.89 12.42 10.09
CA ASP A 90 3.64 12.74 11.51
C ASP A 90 2.15 12.65 11.90
N ASP A 91 1.42 11.70 11.35
CA ASP A 91 0.04 11.40 11.75
C ASP A 91 0.01 10.01 12.40
N LYS A 92 0.15 9.99 13.72
CA LYS A 92 0.18 8.74 14.50
C LYS A 92 -1.11 7.93 14.37
N GLU A 93 -2.24 8.58 14.21
CA GLU A 93 -3.53 7.89 14.02
C GLU A 93 -3.60 7.22 12.66
N LEU A 94 -3.19 7.92 11.61
CA LEU A 94 -3.11 7.34 10.27
C LEU A 94 -2.13 6.17 10.23
N VAL A 95 -0.96 6.28 10.88
CA VAL A 95 0.02 5.19 10.95
C VAL A 95 -0.55 3.97 11.67
N ARG A 96 -1.27 4.15 12.78
CA ARG A 96 -1.95 3.05 13.48
C ARG A 96 -3.02 2.39 12.61
N PHE A 97 -3.82 3.19 11.92
CA PHE A 97 -4.83 2.69 10.99
C PHE A 97 -4.19 1.88 9.85
N ILE A 98 -3.12 2.39 9.23
CA ILE A 98 -2.39 1.70 8.17
C ILE A 98 -1.85 0.35 8.68
N ASN A 99 -1.18 0.32 9.83
CA ASN A 99 -0.63 -0.90 10.39
C ASN A 99 -1.74 -1.93 10.71
N LYS A 100 -2.85 -1.50 11.31
CA LYS A 100 -4.00 -2.39 11.58
C LYS A 100 -4.56 -2.98 10.28
N TYR A 101 -4.77 -2.14 9.27
CA TYR A 101 -5.25 -2.58 7.96
C TYR A 101 -4.26 -3.55 7.28
N GLN A 102 -2.96 -3.27 7.35
CA GLN A 102 -1.92 -4.13 6.79
C GLN A 102 -1.89 -5.51 7.45
N TRP A 103 -2.05 -5.59 8.77
CA TRP A 103 -2.19 -6.86 9.48
C TRP A 103 -3.43 -7.64 9.03
N GLN A 104 -4.56 -6.97 8.86
CA GLN A 104 -5.76 -7.60 8.31
C GLN A 104 -5.52 -8.14 6.89
N CYS A 105 -4.80 -7.37 6.05
CA CYS A 105 -4.42 -7.81 4.70
C CYS A 105 -3.54 -9.06 4.71
N LEU A 106 -2.61 -9.19 5.66
CA LEU A 106 -1.76 -10.38 5.78
C LEU A 106 -2.56 -11.62 6.24
N LEU A 107 -3.49 -11.44 7.17
CA LEU A 107 -4.25 -12.54 7.77
C LEU A 107 -5.41 -13.01 6.88
N LYS A 108 -6.14 -12.10 6.25
CA LYS A 108 -7.40 -12.38 5.54
C LYS A 108 -7.30 -12.20 4.02
N GLY A 109 -6.20 -11.60 3.55
CA GLY A 109 -6.05 -11.12 2.18
C GLY A 109 -6.59 -9.71 1.97
N LYS A 110 -6.04 -9.02 0.97
CA LYS A 110 -6.34 -7.61 0.70
C LYS A 110 -7.81 -7.35 0.35
N THR A 111 -8.40 -8.21 -0.46
CA THR A 111 -9.80 -8.06 -0.91
C THR A 111 -10.75 -8.11 0.26
N LYS A 112 -10.71 -9.19 1.05
CA LYS A 112 -11.57 -9.37 2.23
C LYS A 112 -11.38 -8.26 3.27
N ALA A 113 -10.12 -7.89 3.57
CA ALA A 113 -9.84 -6.81 4.50
C ALA A 113 -10.41 -5.45 4.04
N THR A 114 -10.38 -5.18 2.73
CA THR A 114 -10.96 -3.97 2.15
C THR A 114 -12.49 -3.98 2.20
N GLU A 115 -13.11 -5.12 1.86
CA GLU A 115 -14.56 -5.29 1.91
C GLU A 115 -15.11 -5.15 3.34
N GLU A 116 -14.44 -5.75 4.32
CA GLU A 116 -14.82 -5.62 5.74
C GLU A 116 -14.80 -4.16 6.22
N ILE A 117 -13.76 -3.40 5.86
CA ILE A 117 -13.69 -1.97 6.21
C ILE A 117 -14.78 -1.19 5.51
N ASN A 118 -14.98 -1.40 4.21
CA ASN A 118 -16.02 -0.69 3.46
C ASN A 118 -17.42 -1.02 4.03
N ALA A 119 -17.68 -2.28 4.39
CA ALA A 119 -18.95 -2.69 5.00
C ALA A 119 -19.17 -2.07 6.39
N GLN A 120 -18.11 -1.95 7.20
CA GLN A 120 -18.20 -1.25 8.49
C GLN A 120 -18.50 0.23 8.30
N GLN A 121 -17.87 0.87 7.35
CA GLN A 121 -18.09 2.28 7.04
C GLN A 121 -19.49 2.54 6.48
N ALA A 122 -20.00 1.67 5.62
CA ALA A 122 -21.37 1.78 5.10
C ALA A 122 -22.40 1.76 6.24
N LYS A 123 -22.25 0.85 7.20
CA LYS A 123 -23.15 0.80 8.38
C LYS A 123 -23.13 2.08 9.21
N VAL A 124 -21.95 2.66 9.40
CA VAL A 124 -21.82 3.93 10.13
C VAL A 124 -22.51 5.07 9.38
N TRP A 125 -22.36 5.11 8.06
CA TRP A 125 -23.02 6.09 7.21
C TRP A 125 -24.55 5.97 7.26
N ASP A 126 -25.06 4.74 7.12
CA ASP A 126 -26.51 4.49 7.19
C ASP A 126 -27.10 4.91 8.55
N GLN A 127 -26.35 4.70 9.65
CA GLN A 127 -26.79 5.13 10.99
C GLN A 127 -26.73 6.65 11.19
N GLN A 128 -25.81 7.32 10.51
CA GLN A 128 -25.59 8.76 10.71
C GLN A 128 -26.48 9.62 9.81
N TYR A 129 -26.92 9.11 8.68
CA TYR A 129 -27.68 9.85 7.65
C TYR A 129 -29.06 9.25 7.32
N ALA A 130 -29.45 8.16 8.00
CA ALA A 130 -30.82 7.66 8.00
C ALA A 130 -31.68 8.40 9.02
#